data_12247b49e77431c6d8b3a1deca67394f
#
_entry.id   12247b49e77431c6d8b3a1deca67394f
#
_cell.length_a   1.000
_cell.length_b   1.000
_cell.length_c   1.000
_cell.angle_alpha   90.00
_cell.angle_beta   90.00
_cell.angle_gamma   90.00
#
_symmetry.space_group_name_H-M   'P 1'
#
loop_
_entity.id
_entity.type
_entity.pdbx_description
1 polymer ?
#
loop_
_entity_poly.entity_id
_entity_poly.type
_entity_poly.pdbx_seq_one_letter_code
_entity_poly.pdbx_strand_id
1 'polypeptide(L)'
;MQIVFCRKDRIIPSGARASVRVIPMRFAGLRARQYTIPVPEALDAVRSGKNPELTTRQKHTRECFVVAKEGADLAKIEEEIKTMPNYFADYDTTVHFISEEEMKRDHSGLPHGGCVIRTGVTGMDNEHKHVIEYSLKLDSNPEFTGSVIVAYARAAYRMSKEGMSGCKTVFDIAPAYLSSRSAEDLRAHLL
;
A
#
# COMPACT_ATOMS: atom_id res chain seq x y z
N MET A 1 1.58 3.87 -20.31
CA MET A 1 0.68 3.27 -19.31
C MET A 1 1.25 3.58 -17.94
N GLN A 2 0.59 4.44 -17.20
CA GLN A 2 1.07 4.82 -15.86
C GLN A 2 0.19 4.13 -14.81
N ILE A 3 0.82 3.45 -13.88
CA ILE A 3 0.15 2.87 -12.71
C ILE A 3 0.47 3.80 -11.54
N VAL A 4 -0.55 4.42 -10.99
CA VAL A 4 -0.43 5.23 -9.78
C VAL A 4 -0.88 4.36 -8.61
N PHE A 5 0.07 3.94 -7.78
CA PHE A 5 -0.25 3.31 -6.51
C PHE A 5 -0.56 4.41 -5.51
N CYS A 6 -1.80 4.44 -5.09
CA CYS A 6 -2.28 5.33 -4.07
C CYS A 6 -2.60 4.55 -2.81
N ARG A 7 -1.88 4.80 -1.75
CA ARG A 7 -2.30 4.38 -0.42
C ARG A 7 -3.19 5.46 0.15
N LYS A 8 -4.45 5.14 0.34
CA LYS A 8 -5.41 6.04 0.96
C LYS A 8 -5.39 5.84 2.46
N ASP A 9 -4.53 6.60 3.10
CA ASP A 9 -4.34 6.52 4.54
C ASP A 9 -4.54 7.88 5.17
N ARG A 10 -5.63 8.48 4.84
CA ARG A 10 -5.98 9.72 5.47
C ARG A 10 -6.52 9.43 6.86
N ILE A 11 -5.93 10.03 7.87
CA ILE A 11 -6.52 10.22 9.18
C ILE A 11 -7.72 11.15 8.99
N ILE A 12 -8.87 10.58 8.77
CA ILE A 12 -10.11 11.19 9.17
C ILE A 12 -10.38 10.62 10.55
N PRO A 13 -10.95 11.37 11.50
CA PRO A 13 -11.16 10.88 12.87
C PRO A 13 -11.93 9.57 13.04
N SER A 14 -12.36 8.96 11.95
CA SER A 14 -13.09 7.67 11.90
C SER A 14 -12.62 6.73 10.80
N GLY A 15 -11.44 6.93 10.20
CA GLY A 15 -11.06 6.24 8.95
C GLY A 15 -9.76 5.45 9.00
N ALA A 16 -9.59 4.60 8.01
CA ALA A 16 -8.52 3.67 7.78
C ALA A 16 -7.12 4.32 7.74
N ARG A 17 -6.14 3.63 8.32
CA ARG A 17 -4.74 4.06 8.41
C ARG A 17 -3.83 3.06 7.74
N ALA A 18 -2.81 3.55 7.07
CA ALA A 18 -1.91 2.73 6.29
C ALA A 18 -0.67 2.27 6.98
N SER A 19 -0.18 1.23 6.39
CA SER A 19 1.14 0.65 6.37
C SER A 19 2.09 1.07 7.49
N VAL A 20 2.20 0.19 8.44
CA VAL A 20 3.28 0.19 9.42
C VAL A 20 4.54 -0.34 8.77
N ARG A 21 5.57 0.49 8.65
CA ARG A 21 6.94 0.02 8.65
C ARG A 21 7.59 0.49 9.93
N VAL A 22 8.04 -0.46 10.75
CA VAL A 22 9.00 -0.16 11.80
C VAL A 22 10.24 0.37 11.08
N ILE A 23 10.61 1.62 11.35
CA ILE A 23 11.84 2.18 10.81
C ILE A 23 12.98 1.29 11.30
N PRO A 24 13.78 0.67 10.41
CA PRO A 24 14.85 -0.22 10.86
C PRO A 24 15.91 0.57 11.62
N MET A 25 15.96 0.36 12.87
CA MET A 25 17.05 0.17 13.82
C MET A 25 18.34 1.01 13.73
N ARG A 26 18.39 2.19 13.14
CA ARG A 26 19.50 3.10 13.47
C ARG A 26 19.25 3.91 14.75
N PHE A 27 18.05 3.88 15.24
CA PHE A 27 17.63 4.59 16.45
C PHE A 27 17.26 3.57 17.54
N ALA A 28 18.23 3.09 18.28
CA ALA A 28 17.97 2.19 19.39
C ALA A 28 16.96 2.82 20.36
N GLY A 29 15.76 2.26 20.39
CA GLY A 29 14.69 2.64 21.32
C GLY A 29 13.66 3.64 20.82
N LEU A 30 13.65 4.02 19.54
CA LEU A 30 12.54 4.81 18.97
C LEU A 30 11.38 3.90 18.56
N ARG A 31 10.16 4.31 18.91
CA ARG A 31 8.93 3.79 18.33
C ARG A 31 8.43 4.78 17.29
N ALA A 32 8.18 4.30 16.08
CA ALA A 32 7.71 5.16 15.01
C ALA A 32 6.60 4.49 14.19
N ARG A 33 5.75 5.33 13.59
CA ARG A 33 4.72 4.96 12.63
C ARG A 33 4.77 5.91 11.44
N GLN A 34 4.76 5.33 10.25
CA GLN A 34 4.78 6.08 9.01
C GLN A 34 3.46 5.91 8.26
N TYR A 35 2.97 6.99 7.71
CA TYR A 35 1.83 7.02 6.79
C TYR A 35 2.27 7.61 5.45
N THR A 36 1.79 7.01 4.37
CA THR A 36 1.96 7.53 3.01
C THR A 36 0.62 8.08 2.56
N ILE A 37 0.55 9.36 2.26
CA ILE A 37 -0.69 10.05 1.95
C ILE A 37 -0.67 10.43 0.47
N PRO A 38 -1.67 9.98 -0.31
CA PRO A 38 -1.76 10.37 -1.71
C PRO A 38 -2.09 11.85 -1.84
N VAL A 39 -1.49 12.49 -2.82
CA VAL A 39 -1.80 13.88 -3.21
C VAL A 39 -3.12 13.87 -3.98
N PRO A 40 -4.17 14.57 -3.51
CA PRO A 40 -5.51 14.53 -4.14
C PRO A 40 -5.50 14.93 -5.61
N GLU A 41 -4.75 15.96 -5.96
CA GLU A 41 -4.64 16.49 -7.32
C GLU A 41 -4.06 15.45 -8.30
N ALA A 42 -3.12 14.62 -7.82
CA ALA A 42 -2.57 13.52 -8.60
C ALA A 42 -3.63 12.44 -8.88
N LEU A 43 -4.47 12.12 -7.87
CA LEU A 43 -5.58 11.18 -8.03
C LEU A 43 -6.60 11.68 -9.05
N ASP A 44 -7.01 12.92 -8.89
CA ASP A 44 -8.04 13.52 -9.73
C ASP A 44 -7.56 13.67 -11.18
N ALA A 45 -6.28 14.01 -11.37
CA ALA A 45 -5.69 14.04 -12.70
C ALA A 45 -5.73 12.68 -13.40
N VAL A 46 -5.41 11.59 -12.70
CA VAL A 46 -5.47 10.24 -13.28
C VAL A 46 -6.90 9.77 -13.47
N ARG A 47 -7.80 10.01 -12.52
CA ARG A 47 -9.24 9.67 -12.63
C ARG A 47 -9.93 10.37 -13.79
N SER A 48 -9.49 11.56 -14.15
CA SER A 48 -10.01 12.28 -15.32
C SER A 48 -9.55 11.69 -16.68
N GLY A 49 -8.84 10.57 -16.66
CA GLY A 49 -8.30 9.91 -17.86
C GLY A 49 -7.03 10.56 -18.39
N LYS A 50 -6.44 11.52 -17.68
CA LYS A 50 -5.12 12.06 -18.02
C LYS A 50 -4.05 11.04 -17.62
N ASN A 51 -2.92 11.09 -18.32
CA ASN A 51 -1.75 10.27 -18.02
C ASN A 51 -0.55 11.18 -17.65
N PRO A 52 -0.62 11.89 -16.50
CA PRO A 52 0.42 12.84 -16.12
C PRO A 52 1.72 12.13 -15.76
N GLU A 53 2.84 12.72 -16.14
CA GLU A 53 4.13 12.34 -15.59
C GLU A 53 4.28 12.99 -14.21
N LEU A 54 4.34 12.16 -13.17
CA LEU A 54 4.40 12.61 -11.79
C LEU A 54 5.66 12.09 -11.10
N THR A 55 6.35 12.98 -10.42
CA THR A 55 7.45 12.62 -9.50
C THR A 55 6.90 11.92 -8.24
N THR A 56 7.77 11.33 -7.46
CA THR A 56 7.40 10.70 -6.17
C THR A 56 6.71 11.69 -5.23
N ARG A 57 7.24 12.91 -5.11
CA ARG A 57 6.69 14.00 -4.28
C ARG A 57 5.29 14.43 -4.73
N GLN A 58 5.06 14.48 -6.04
CA GLN A 58 3.76 14.83 -6.59
C GLN A 58 2.69 13.74 -6.40
N LYS A 59 3.11 12.48 -6.17
CA LYS A 59 2.17 11.36 -5.95
C LYS A 59 1.76 11.20 -4.49
N HIS A 60 2.73 11.38 -3.58
CA HIS A 60 2.54 11.08 -2.16
C HIS A 60 3.35 12.01 -1.28
N THR A 61 2.77 12.35 -0.13
CA THR A 61 3.49 12.88 1.04
C THR A 61 3.65 11.81 2.10
N ARG A 62 4.47 12.05 3.11
CA ARG A 62 4.65 11.16 4.26
C ARG A 62 4.48 11.89 5.57
N GLU A 63 3.82 11.22 6.50
CA GLU A 63 3.78 11.62 7.91
C GLU A 63 4.45 10.53 8.74
N CYS A 64 5.34 10.93 9.64
CA CYS A 64 6.05 10.04 10.53
C CYS A 64 5.80 10.46 11.98
N PHE A 65 5.17 9.60 12.77
CA PHE A 65 4.91 9.82 14.19
C PHE A 65 5.98 9.08 14.99
N VAL A 66 6.66 9.78 15.87
CA VAL A 66 7.84 9.29 16.57
C VAL A 66 7.71 9.55 18.07
N VAL A 67 7.97 8.50 18.87
CA VAL A 67 8.19 8.64 20.31
C VAL A 67 9.69 8.67 20.53
N ALA A 68 10.20 9.82 20.91
CA ALA A 68 11.60 10.02 21.23
C ALA A 68 11.85 9.75 22.73
N LYS A 69 13.09 9.36 23.07
CA LYS A 69 13.52 9.26 24.46
C LYS A 69 13.65 10.65 25.06
N GLU A 70 13.48 10.75 26.37
CA GLU A 70 13.76 11.98 27.12
C GLU A 70 15.21 12.45 26.88
N GLY A 71 15.38 13.77 26.62
CA GLY A 71 16.67 14.36 26.32
C GLY A 71 17.25 14.08 24.93
N ALA A 72 16.49 13.43 24.03
CA ALA A 72 16.92 13.21 22.66
C ALA A 72 16.93 14.51 21.83
N ASP A 73 17.90 14.62 20.94
CA ASP A 73 17.97 15.72 19.97
C ASP A 73 16.91 15.52 18.87
N LEU A 74 15.77 16.17 19.04
CA LEU A 74 14.63 16.05 18.12
C LEU A 74 14.96 16.58 16.73
N ALA A 75 15.72 17.67 16.61
CA ALA A 75 16.09 18.24 15.32
C ALA A 75 16.97 17.27 14.50
N LYS A 76 17.90 16.63 15.18
CA LYS A 76 18.76 15.61 14.56
C LYS A 76 17.95 14.39 14.11
N ILE A 77 17.00 13.91 14.93
CA ILE A 77 16.14 12.78 14.59
C ILE A 77 15.28 13.13 13.37
N GLU A 78 14.70 14.32 13.33
CA GLU A 78 13.90 14.78 12.20
C GLU A 78 14.72 14.81 10.90
N GLU A 79 15.92 15.38 10.93
CA GLU A 79 16.82 15.47 9.79
C GLU A 79 17.21 14.08 9.29
N GLU A 80 17.59 13.18 10.19
CA GLU A 80 17.98 11.80 9.82
C GLU A 80 16.82 11.03 9.21
N ILE A 81 15.57 11.26 9.66
CA ILE A 81 14.38 10.66 9.05
C ILE A 81 14.17 11.23 7.66
N LYS A 82 14.13 12.55 7.52
CA LYS A 82 13.84 13.22 6.24
C LYS A 82 14.87 12.92 5.15
N THR A 83 16.12 12.70 5.53
CA THR A 83 17.21 12.42 4.60
C THR A 83 17.47 10.93 4.36
N MET A 84 16.71 10.04 5.01
CA MET A 84 16.92 8.59 4.90
C MET A 84 16.73 8.10 3.45
N PRO A 85 17.79 7.57 2.80
CA PRO A 85 17.73 7.10 1.42
C PRO A 85 16.74 5.94 1.24
N ASN A 86 16.08 5.89 0.09
CA ASN A 86 15.11 4.86 -0.31
C ASN A 86 13.85 4.78 0.57
N TYR A 87 13.74 5.63 1.59
CA TYR A 87 12.57 5.66 2.49
C TYR A 87 11.87 7.02 2.48
N PHE A 88 12.56 8.08 2.86
CA PHE A 88 11.97 9.40 3.07
C PHE A 88 12.55 10.49 2.17
N ALA A 89 13.80 10.36 1.74
CA ALA A 89 14.51 11.42 1.00
C ALA A 89 13.80 11.88 -0.29
N ASP A 90 13.06 10.95 -0.94
CA ASP A 90 12.32 11.24 -2.18
C ASP A 90 10.90 11.79 -1.93
N TYR A 91 10.50 12.01 -0.67
CA TYR A 91 9.16 12.45 -0.30
C TYR A 91 9.19 13.75 0.49
N ASP A 92 8.09 14.49 0.42
CA ASP A 92 7.81 15.55 1.39
C ASP A 92 7.30 14.87 2.66
N THR A 93 8.15 14.93 3.70
CA THR A 93 7.92 14.22 4.96
C THR A 93 7.75 15.19 6.10
N THR A 94 6.65 15.04 6.85
CA THR A 94 6.41 15.71 8.12
C THR A 94 6.67 14.75 9.26
N VAL A 95 7.45 15.18 10.25
CA VAL A 95 7.74 14.39 11.45
C VAL A 95 6.99 15.00 12.63
N HIS A 96 6.26 14.15 13.35
CA HIS A 96 5.52 14.51 14.56
C HIS A 96 6.13 13.76 15.75
N PHE A 97 6.57 14.51 16.75
CA PHE A 97 6.98 13.92 18.01
C PHE A 97 5.77 13.84 18.94
N ILE A 98 5.45 12.64 19.40
CA ILE A 98 4.27 12.35 20.21
C ILE A 98 4.62 11.53 21.43
N SER A 99 3.71 11.48 22.41
CA SER A 99 3.88 10.66 23.62
C SER A 99 3.66 9.16 23.35
N GLU A 100 4.08 8.31 24.29
CA GLU A 100 3.77 6.87 24.28
C GLU A 100 2.26 6.61 24.36
N GLU A 101 1.52 7.43 25.12
CA GLU A 101 0.08 7.35 25.28
C GLU A 101 -0.63 7.64 23.96
N GLU A 102 -0.23 8.69 23.26
CA GLU A 102 -0.76 9.04 21.93
C GLU A 102 -0.43 7.95 20.92
N MET A 103 0.81 7.43 20.90
CA MET A 103 1.21 6.34 20.04
C MET A 103 0.34 5.09 20.27
N LYS A 104 0.04 4.75 21.52
CA LYS A 104 -0.83 3.62 21.86
C LYS A 104 -2.27 3.88 21.49
N ARG A 105 -2.79 5.06 21.79
CA ARG A 105 -4.19 5.42 21.53
C ARG A 105 -4.49 5.52 20.03
N ASP A 106 -3.66 6.21 19.26
CA ASP A 106 -3.98 6.65 17.90
C ASP A 106 -3.25 5.82 16.82
N HIS A 107 -2.15 5.16 17.17
CA HIS A 107 -1.25 4.53 16.20
C HIS A 107 -0.93 3.06 16.51
N SER A 108 -1.69 2.40 17.40
CA SER A 108 -1.46 0.98 17.77
C SER A 108 -1.96 -0.01 16.73
N GLY A 109 -3.00 0.36 15.97
CA GLY A 109 -3.56 -0.48 14.92
C GLY A 109 -2.64 -0.69 13.73
N LEU A 110 -2.96 -1.69 12.90
CA LEU A 110 -2.27 -2.02 11.66
C LEU A 110 -3.21 -1.94 10.44
N PRO A 111 -4.08 -0.94 10.33
CA PRO A 111 -4.92 -0.79 9.16
C PRO A 111 -4.07 -0.49 7.94
N HIS A 112 -4.53 -0.94 6.80
CA HIS A 112 -3.86 -0.71 5.53
C HIS A 112 -4.87 -0.46 4.43
N GLY A 113 -4.48 0.30 3.43
CA GLY A 113 -5.36 0.57 2.33
C GLY A 113 -4.68 1.28 1.18
N GLY A 114 -5.44 1.51 0.14
CA GLY A 114 -4.95 2.24 -1.01
C GLY A 114 -5.82 2.06 -2.23
N CYS A 115 -5.42 2.69 -3.31
CA CYS A 115 -6.01 2.46 -4.61
C CYS A 115 -4.96 2.34 -5.70
N VAL A 116 -5.31 1.62 -6.76
CA VAL A 116 -4.55 1.56 -7.99
C VAL A 116 -5.45 2.09 -9.09
N ILE A 117 -5.02 3.16 -9.76
CA ILE A 117 -5.73 3.74 -10.87
C ILE A 117 -4.92 3.52 -12.13
N ARG A 118 -5.55 2.91 -13.12
CA ARG A 118 -4.95 2.67 -14.42
C ARG A 118 -5.79 3.35 -15.49
N THR A 119 -5.16 4.18 -16.31
CA THR A 119 -5.77 4.76 -17.48
C THR A 119 -5.28 4.08 -18.75
N GLY A 120 -6.11 4.05 -19.77
CA GLY A 120 -5.78 3.52 -21.08
C GLY A 120 -6.66 4.16 -22.14
N VAL A 121 -6.30 3.94 -23.39
CA VAL A 121 -7.06 4.37 -24.55
C VAL A 121 -7.24 3.23 -25.52
N THR A 122 -8.32 3.25 -26.30
CA THR A 122 -8.61 2.35 -27.42
C THR A 122 -9.14 3.15 -28.60
N GLY A 123 -9.32 2.49 -29.74
CA GLY A 123 -9.66 3.11 -31.00
C GLY A 123 -8.44 3.41 -31.85
N MET A 124 -8.63 3.64 -33.16
CA MET A 124 -7.52 3.88 -34.08
C MET A 124 -6.81 5.19 -33.78
N ASP A 125 -7.51 6.21 -33.32
CA ASP A 125 -6.99 7.52 -32.96
C ASP A 125 -6.95 7.77 -31.46
N ASN A 126 -6.98 6.69 -30.63
CA ASN A 126 -7.00 6.74 -29.16
C ASN A 126 -8.17 7.59 -28.60
N GLU A 127 -9.28 7.61 -29.29
CA GLU A 127 -10.47 8.46 -28.99
C GLU A 127 -11.25 7.98 -27.77
N HIS A 128 -11.15 6.68 -27.41
CA HIS A 128 -11.86 6.12 -26.29
C HIS A 128 -10.94 6.01 -25.05
N LYS A 129 -11.31 6.70 -23.98
CA LYS A 129 -10.57 6.70 -22.72
C LYS A 129 -11.20 5.73 -21.74
N HIS A 130 -10.36 4.99 -21.04
CA HIS A 130 -10.75 4.04 -20.02
C HIS A 130 -10.02 4.30 -18.72
N VAL A 131 -10.73 4.16 -17.61
CA VAL A 131 -10.17 4.25 -16.25
C VAL A 131 -10.60 3.01 -15.47
N ILE A 132 -9.63 2.31 -14.89
CA ILE A 132 -9.89 1.20 -13.97
C ILE A 132 -9.31 1.62 -12.62
N GLU A 133 -10.13 1.55 -11.57
CA GLU A 133 -9.71 1.84 -10.21
C GLU A 133 -9.99 0.62 -9.31
N TYR A 134 -8.96 0.16 -8.60
CA TYR A 134 -9.06 -0.83 -7.54
C TYR A 134 -8.79 -0.15 -6.22
N SER A 135 -9.68 -0.33 -5.25
CA SER A 135 -9.54 0.21 -3.91
C SER A 135 -9.48 -0.92 -2.88
N LEU A 136 -8.60 -0.78 -1.91
CA LEU A 136 -8.41 -1.71 -0.81
C LEU A 136 -8.50 -0.97 0.52
N LYS A 137 -9.27 -1.52 1.46
CA LYS A 137 -9.36 -1.03 2.83
C LYS A 137 -9.31 -2.23 3.77
N LEU A 138 -8.28 -2.31 4.58
CA LEU A 138 -8.03 -3.40 5.51
C LEU A 138 -8.00 -2.87 6.94
N ASP A 139 -8.71 -3.53 7.84
CA ASP A 139 -8.63 -3.27 9.26
C ASP A 139 -7.38 -3.93 9.86
N SER A 140 -6.96 -5.07 9.31
CA SER A 140 -5.74 -5.78 9.68
C SER A 140 -4.97 -6.21 8.43
N ASN A 141 -3.85 -5.55 8.15
CA ASN A 141 -2.96 -5.97 7.07
C ASN A 141 -2.33 -7.36 7.29
N PRO A 142 -1.88 -7.74 8.51
CA PRO A 142 -1.35 -9.09 8.76
C PRO A 142 -2.33 -10.20 8.44
N GLU A 143 -3.58 -10.09 8.85
CA GLU A 143 -4.62 -11.12 8.59
C GLU A 143 -4.94 -11.23 7.11
N PHE A 144 -5.10 -10.11 6.42
CA PHE A 144 -5.32 -10.13 4.98
C PHE A 144 -4.13 -10.77 4.24
N THR A 145 -2.90 -10.38 4.59
CA THR A 145 -1.69 -10.94 3.99
C THR A 145 -1.56 -12.44 4.27
N GLY A 146 -1.88 -12.86 5.49
CA GLY A 146 -1.94 -14.27 5.87
C GLY A 146 -2.93 -15.05 5.00
N SER A 147 -4.13 -14.52 4.80
CA SER A 147 -5.17 -15.13 3.95
C SER A 147 -4.72 -15.24 2.49
N VAL A 148 -4.04 -14.22 1.96
CA VAL A 148 -3.48 -14.24 0.60
C VAL A 148 -2.39 -15.32 0.47
N ILE A 149 -1.50 -15.44 1.46
CA ILE A 149 -0.46 -16.50 1.47
C ILE A 149 -1.10 -17.89 1.46
N VAL A 150 -2.16 -18.12 2.25
CA VAL A 150 -2.89 -19.39 2.27
C VAL A 150 -3.53 -19.69 0.91
N ALA A 151 -4.08 -18.67 0.23
CA ALA A 151 -4.63 -18.85 -1.12
C ALA A 151 -3.55 -19.26 -2.14
N TYR A 152 -2.37 -18.65 -2.09
CA TYR A 152 -1.24 -19.03 -2.96
C TYR A 152 -0.66 -20.40 -2.59
N ALA A 153 -0.62 -20.78 -1.33
CA ALA A 153 -0.23 -22.14 -0.91
C ALA A 153 -1.19 -23.20 -1.48
N ARG A 154 -2.50 -22.91 -1.48
CA ARG A 154 -3.51 -23.77 -2.13
C ARG A 154 -3.27 -23.89 -3.63
N ALA A 155 -2.99 -22.78 -4.30
CA ALA A 155 -2.68 -22.78 -5.73
C ALA A 155 -1.43 -23.64 -6.02
N ALA A 156 -0.35 -23.45 -5.28
CA ALA A 156 0.87 -24.23 -5.42
C ALA A 156 0.62 -25.74 -5.24
N TYR A 157 -0.16 -26.11 -4.22
CA TYR A 157 -0.54 -27.51 -4.00
C TYR A 157 -1.31 -28.11 -5.17
N ARG A 158 -2.33 -27.41 -5.68
CA ARG A 158 -3.14 -27.87 -6.82
C ARG A 158 -2.31 -28.03 -8.08
N MET A 159 -1.50 -27.03 -8.42
CA MET A 159 -0.60 -27.05 -9.56
C MET A 159 0.41 -28.20 -9.47
N SER A 160 0.96 -28.46 -8.28
CA SER A 160 1.84 -29.60 -8.03
C SER A 160 1.14 -30.94 -8.28
N LYS A 161 -0.14 -31.09 -7.88
CA LYS A 161 -0.93 -32.30 -8.16
C LYS A 161 -1.19 -32.50 -9.65
N GLU A 162 -1.22 -31.44 -10.43
CA GLU A 162 -1.35 -31.49 -11.90
C GLU A 162 0.00 -31.67 -12.62
N GLY A 163 1.07 -31.93 -11.88
CA GLY A 163 2.42 -32.14 -12.42
C GLY A 163 3.16 -30.86 -12.81
N MET A 164 2.62 -29.70 -12.51
CA MET A 164 3.30 -28.44 -12.78
C MET A 164 4.43 -28.21 -11.78
N SER A 165 5.64 -27.98 -12.27
CA SER A 165 6.85 -27.77 -11.48
C SER A 165 7.55 -26.46 -11.90
N GLY A 166 8.61 -26.09 -11.17
CA GLY A 166 9.41 -24.92 -11.42
C GLY A 166 8.89 -23.66 -10.71
N CYS A 167 9.62 -22.56 -10.86
CA CYS A 167 9.26 -21.25 -10.29
C CYS A 167 8.02 -20.70 -10.99
N LYS A 168 7.04 -20.27 -10.20
CA LYS A 168 5.81 -19.62 -10.66
C LYS A 168 5.66 -18.25 -10.02
N THR A 169 5.14 -17.32 -10.78
CA THR A 169 4.82 -15.97 -10.34
C THR A 169 3.29 -15.78 -10.25
N VAL A 170 2.85 -14.66 -9.74
CA VAL A 170 1.42 -14.30 -9.71
C VAL A 170 0.78 -14.26 -11.11
N PHE A 171 1.57 -14.07 -12.16
CA PHE A 171 1.11 -14.04 -13.54
C PHE A 171 0.87 -15.43 -14.15
N ASP A 172 1.42 -16.47 -13.51
CA ASP A 172 1.30 -17.85 -13.95
C ASP A 172 0.11 -18.57 -13.29
N ILE A 173 -0.56 -17.91 -12.34
CA ILE A 173 -1.59 -18.53 -11.51
C ILE A 173 -2.96 -18.00 -11.90
N ALA A 174 -3.79 -18.88 -12.48
CA ALA A 174 -5.18 -18.54 -12.76
C ALA A 174 -5.98 -18.32 -11.46
N PRO A 175 -6.90 -17.34 -11.40
CA PRO A 175 -7.68 -17.03 -10.20
C PRO A 175 -8.41 -18.23 -9.57
N ALA A 176 -8.83 -19.20 -10.40
CA ALA A 176 -9.50 -20.41 -9.92
C ALA A 176 -8.63 -21.28 -9.00
N TYR A 177 -7.30 -21.25 -9.15
CA TYR A 177 -6.39 -21.97 -8.24
C TYR A 177 -6.37 -21.36 -6.84
N LEU A 178 -6.60 -20.06 -6.73
CA LEU A 178 -6.57 -19.31 -5.45
C LEU A 178 -7.82 -19.57 -4.60
N SER A 179 -8.97 -19.85 -5.24
CA SER A 179 -10.25 -20.05 -4.56
C SER A 179 -10.30 -21.38 -3.81
N SER A 180 -11.02 -21.42 -2.67
CA SER A 180 -11.39 -22.67 -2.00
C SER A 180 -12.51 -23.43 -2.72
N ARG A 181 -13.27 -22.75 -3.59
CA ARG A 181 -14.37 -23.31 -4.37
C ARG A 181 -13.86 -24.10 -5.59
N SER A 182 -14.69 -24.98 -6.11
CA SER A 182 -14.42 -25.65 -7.40
C SER A 182 -14.58 -24.68 -8.57
N ALA A 183 -13.98 -25.00 -9.71
CA ALA A 183 -14.14 -24.21 -10.93
C ALA A 183 -15.60 -24.18 -11.41
N GLU A 184 -16.35 -25.25 -11.16
CA GLU A 184 -17.77 -25.37 -11.47
C GLU A 184 -18.61 -24.41 -10.59
N ASP A 185 -18.36 -24.44 -9.28
CA ASP A 185 -19.02 -23.54 -8.32
C ASP A 185 -18.72 -22.05 -8.60
N LEU A 186 -17.49 -21.74 -9.00
CA LEU A 186 -17.11 -20.39 -9.40
C LEU A 186 -17.89 -19.93 -10.65
N ARG A 187 -18.02 -20.80 -11.66
CA ARG A 187 -18.80 -20.46 -12.86
C ARG A 187 -20.29 -20.27 -12.55
N ALA A 188 -20.84 -21.10 -11.68
CA ALA A 188 -22.25 -21.03 -11.33
C ALA A 188 -22.63 -19.77 -10.51
N HIS A 189 -21.69 -19.19 -9.75
CA HIS A 189 -21.99 -18.11 -8.81
C HIS A 189 -21.30 -16.77 -9.12
N LEU A 190 -20.32 -16.74 -10.03
CA LEU A 190 -19.56 -15.52 -10.33
C LEU A 190 -19.62 -15.11 -11.81
N LEU A 191 -20.16 -15.93 -12.66
CA LEU A 191 -20.43 -15.65 -14.08
C LEU A 191 -21.91 -15.73 -14.38
#